data_1c9b4329939a7a66a7bc4d5ada984aab
#
_entry.id   1c9b4329939a7a66a7bc4d5ada984aab
#
_cell.length_a   1.000
_cell.length_b   1.000
_cell.length_c   1.000
_cell.angle_alpha   90.00
_cell.angle_beta   90.00
_cell.angle_gamma   90.00
#
_symmetry.space_group_name_H-M   'P 1'
#
loop_
_entity.id
_entity.type
_entity.pdbx_description
1 polymer ?
#
loop_
_entity_poly.entity_id
_entity_poly.type
_entity_poly.pdbx_seq_one_letter_code
_entity_poly.pdbx_strand_id
1 'polypeptide(L)'
;MKNNFIIIAMLLIAFSSYSQIQFINKITNEPIPNVKIFNDEGKILSVSSSTGISHFKNNELSENDTVNNFHSNFEIKYILYGDLLKNNRFLLAPSYYENLEEVVITSEKPRYLKITGYYLSYQLIDNKPQSFSDGIIEYFIDTKKSKIMDFNIKESRIFKDRNYINELKKTKPKAVSMLGSNLLPFSFKEEILLNEWKNRDQTFSEMLDEVWVGNIDNENDGSTLTIEYYTPENPRTVSLLGLKTVIDHHLIQEKFSSNEPKIDNIKSVTKYFSSEREKKGEKINYELEQDFFVSSFEYMNKDQLKLATDDINQDTSTNFSSDFWTTYQNFIPPNIQRKLYHDMELIKK
;
A
#
# COMPACT_ATOMS: atom_id res chain seq x y z
N MET A 1 53.83 4.74 2.71
CA MET A 1 52.83 4.65 3.78
C MET A 1 51.83 5.81 3.83
N LYS A 2 52.16 7.05 3.48
CA LYS A 2 51.21 8.20 3.49
C LYS A 2 50.04 8.05 2.50
N ASN A 3 50.26 7.45 1.30
CA ASN A 3 49.19 7.32 0.30
C ASN A 3 48.10 6.29 0.68
N ASN A 4 48.44 5.26 1.45
CA ASN A 4 47.45 4.25 1.86
C ASN A 4 46.49 4.78 2.94
N PHE A 5 46.90 5.76 3.73
CA PHE A 5 46.09 6.40 4.74
C PHE A 5 45.01 7.31 4.12
N ILE A 6 45.32 7.96 3.02
CA ILE A 6 44.39 8.81 2.26
C ILE A 6 43.31 7.96 1.58
N ILE A 7 43.67 6.78 1.05
CA ILE A 7 42.71 5.85 0.42
C ILE A 7 41.77 5.26 1.46
N ILE A 8 42.27 4.90 2.65
CA ILE A 8 41.43 4.41 3.77
C ILE A 8 40.52 5.52 4.30
N ALA A 9 41.00 6.76 4.41
CA ALA A 9 40.18 7.89 4.81
C ALA A 9 39.11 8.24 3.76
N MET A 10 39.43 8.17 2.45
CA MET A 10 38.42 8.32 1.40
C MET A 10 37.41 7.17 1.35
N LEU A 11 37.82 5.93 1.62
CA LEU A 11 36.89 4.80 1.76
C LEU A 11 35.94 4.95 2.96
N LEU A 12 36.40 5.53 4.06
CA LEU A 12 35.56 5.81 5.24
C LEU A 12 34.57 6.97 5.02
N ILE A 13 34.89 7.91 4.12
CA ILE A 13 33.98 9.02 3.76
C ILE A 13 32.93 8.56 2.72
N ALA A 14 33.21 7.51 1.95
CA ALA A 14 32.28 6.96 0.95
C ALA A 14 31.15 6.12 1.54
N PHE A 15 31.16 5.80 2.83
CA PHE A 15 29.95 5.37 3.54
C PHE A 15 29.04 6.59 3.69
N SER A 16 28.32 6.92 2.61
CA SER A 16 27.17 7.81 2.68
C SER A 16 26.31 7.30 3.83
N SER A 17 26.23 8.06 4.91
CA SER A 17 25.39 7.76 6.05
C SER A 17 23.93 7.87 5.57
N TYR A 18 23.42 6.79 4.97
CA TYR A 18 21.97 6.63 4.86
C TYR A 18 21.45 6.61 6.30
N SER A 19 20.69 7.61 6.66
CA SER A 19 19.98 7.59 7.92
C SER A 19 18.95 6.47 7.83
N GLN A 20 19.14 5.43 8.63
CA GLN A 20 18.22 4.31 8.75
C GLN A 20 17.44 4.49 10.05
N ILE A 21 16.12 4.40 9.94
CA ILE A 21 15.22 4.46 11.08
C ILE A 21 14.38 3.20 11.08
N GLN A 22 14.31 2.54 12.21
CA GLN A 22 13.45 1.38 12.40
C GLN A 22 12.18 1.78 13.15
N PHE A 23 11.03 1.55 12.54
CA PHE A 23 9.72 1.68 13.18
C PHE A 23 9.38 0.43 13.94
N ILE A 24 8.97 0.61 15.20
CA ILE A 24 8.75 -0.47 16.17
C ILE A 24 7.38 -0.26 16.84
N ASN A 25 6.63 -1.33 16.97
CA ASN A 25 5.40 -1.36 17.76
C ASN A 25 5.76 -1.14 19.24
N LYS A 26 5.19 -0.10 19.84
CA LYS A 26 5.46 0.28 21.22
C LYS A 26 5.04 -0.79 22.24
N ILE A 27 4.06 -1.63 21.90
CA ILE A 27 3.52 -2.67 22.80
C ILE A 27 4.27 -3.98 22.63
N THR A 28 4.42 -4.48 21.38
CA THR A 28 5.02 -5.79 21.12
C THR A 28 6.52 -5.75 20.92
N ASN A 29 7.09 -4.56 20.71
CA ASN A 29 8.50 -4.33 20.37
C ASN A 29 8.93 -4.97 19.04
N GLU A 30 7.97 -5.27 18.16
CA GLU A 30 8.20 -5.85 16.84
C GLU A 30 8.35 -4.76 15.77
N PRO A 31 9.06 -5.02 14.66
CA PRO A 31 9.15 -4.09 13.54
C PRO A 31 7.79 -3.81 12.92
N ILE A 32 7.57 -2.57 12.46
CA ILE A 32 6.35 -2.19 11.73
C ILE A 32 6.71 -1.98 10.26
N PRO A 33 6.32 -2.89 9.37
CA PRO A 33 6.48 -2.70 7.94
C PRO A 33 5.47 -1.69 7.39
N ASN A 34 5.75 -1.17 6.19
CA ASN A 34 4.87 -0.28 5.45
C ASN A 34 4.48 1.04 6.16
N VAL A 35 5.31 1.52 7.08
CA VAL A 35 5.17 2.88 7.62
C VAL A 35 5.64 3.87 6.56
N LYS A 36 4.77 4.74 6.11
CA LYS A 36 5.08 5.80 5.15
C LYS A 36 5.44 7.07 5.87
N ILE A 37 6.49 7.72 5.42
CA ILE A 37 6.88 9.05 5.90
C ILE A 37 6.57 10.05 4.82
N PHE A 38 5.78 11.05 5.17
CA PHE A 38 5.39 12.13 4.27
C PHE A 38 6.00 13.46 4.72
N ASN A 39 6.33 14.32 3.74
CA ASN A 39 6.55 15.73 4.01
C ASN A 39 5.21 16.49 4.03
N ASP A 40 5.26 17.79 4.34
CA ASP A 40 4.07 18.65 4.38
C ASP A 40 3.37 18.81 3.02
N GLU A 41 4.07 18.58 1.92
CA GLU A 41 3.51 18.66 0.57
C GLU A 41 2.79 17.37 0.14
N GLY A 42 2.83 16.31 0.95
CA GLY A 42 2.25 15.00 0.63
C GLY A 42 3.16 14.07 -0.18
N LYS A 43 4.45 14.43 -0.31
CA LYS A 43 5.46 13.57 -0.92
C LYS A 43 5.82 12.45 0.03
N ILE A 44 5.85 11.20 -0.46
CA ILE A 44 6.42 10.07 0.27
C ILE A 44 7.95 10.20 0.24
N LEU A 45 8.55 10.28 1.41
CA LEU A 45 10.00 10.36 1.60
C LEU A 45 10.64 8.99 1.74
N SER A 46 9.92 8.09 2.40
CA SER A 46 10.37 6.72 2.64
C SER A 46 9.18 5.83 3.04
N VAL A 47 9.34 4.52 2.81
CA VAL A 47 8.42 3.47 3.26
C VAL A 47 9.25 2.43 3.99
N SER A 48 8.80 1.96 5.16
CA SER A 48 9.52 0.94 5.89
C SER A 48 9.36 -0.45 5.24
N SER A 49 10.47 -1.18 5.20
CA SER A 49 10.57 -2.55 4.71
C SER A 49 9.84 -3.55 5.61
N SER A 50 9.85 -4.83 5.24
CA SER A 50 9.36 -5.94 6.08
C SER A 50 10.03 -6.01 7.46
N THR A 51 11.26 -5.48 7.59
CA THR A 51 11.99 -5.38 8.86
C THR A 51 11.74 -4.07 9.61
N GLY A 52 10.78 -3.27 9.17
CA GLY A 52 10.44 -1.96 9.75
C GLY A 52 11.46 -0.86 9.45
N ILE A 53 12.47 -1.11 8.61
CA ILE A 53 13.54 -0.15 8.32
C ILE A 53 13.14 0.77 7.18
N SER A 54 13.24 2.08 7.41
CA SER A 54 13.11 3.13 6.41
C SER A 54 14.47 3.72 6.05
N HIS A 55 14.70 3.91 4.75
CA HIS A 55 15.87 4.55 4.19
C HIS A 55 15.48 5.88 3.57
N PHE A 56 16.11 6.97 3.99
CA PHE A 56 15.87 8.27 3.41
C PHE A 56 16.82 8.53 2.26
N LYS A 57 16.25 8.72 1.07
CA LYS A 57 17.00 9.16 -0.13
C LYS A 57 17.07 10.68 -0.09
N ASN A 58 18.21 11.21 0.33
CA ASN A 58 18.62 12.62 0.13
C ASN A 58 18.12 13.73 1.05
N ASN A 59 19.03 14.69 1.16
CA ASN A 59 19.08 15.98 1.82
C ASN A 59 18.11 17.05 1.25
N GLU A 60 16.90 16.67 0.84
CA GLU A 60 15.90 17.63 0.33
C GLU A 60 15.17 18.36 1.46
N LEU A 61 15.28 17.85 2.69
CA LEU A 61 14.65 18.45 3.86
C LEU A 61 15.68 19.05 4.80
N SER A 62 15.32 20.17 5.42
CA SER A 62 16.05 20.73 6.54
C SER A 62 15.68 20.00 7.84
N GLU A 63 16.57 20.04 8.85
CA GLU A 63 16.29 19.44 10.16
C GLU A 63 15.03 20.02 10.84
N ASN A 64 14.62 21.22 10.43
CA ASN A 64 13.46 21.91 10.98
C ASN A 64 12.15 21.61 10.22
N ASP A 65 12.22 20.88 9.10
CA ASP A 65 11.02 20.52 8.35
C ASP A 65 10.22 19.49 9.12
N THR A 66 8.90 19.62 9.08
CA THR A 66 8.00 18.68 9.71
C THR A 66 7.70 17.54 8.74
N VAL A 67 7.79 16.30 9.24
CA VAL A 67 7.36 15.10 8.55
C VAL A 67 6.29 14.40 9.38
N ASN A 68 5.47 13.57 8.76
CA ASN A 68 4.55 12.71 9.47
C ASN A 68 4.70 11.26 9.04
N ASN A 69 4.50 10.34 9.96
CA ASN A 69 4.32 8.94 9.65
C ASN A 69 2.86 8.64 9.40
N PHE A 70 2.61 7.69 8.54
CA PHE A 70 1.30 7.11 8.33
C PHE A 70 1.38 5.59 8.22
N HIS A 71 0.53 4.93 8.97
CA HIS A 71 0.23 3.52 8.85
C HIS A 71 -1.19 3.31 9.37
N SER A 72 -2.03 2.55 8.65
CA SER A 72 -3.46 2.40 8.95
C SER A 72 -3.80 1.92 10.37
N ASN A 73 -2.86 1.21 11.02
CA ASN A 73 -3.09 0.60 12.35
C ASN A 73 -2.28 1.25 13.48
N PHE A 74 -1.55 2.32 13.20
CA PHE A 74 -0.71 3.00 14.18
C PHE A 74 -0.99 4.49 14.23
N GLU A 75 -0.64 5.10 15.36
CA GLU A 75 -0.80 6.53 15.58
C GLU A 75 -0.02 7.35 14.56
N ILE A 76 -0.63 8.45 14.11
CA ILE A 76 0.05 9.44 13.28
C ILE A 76 0.80 10.40 14.19
N LYS A 77 2.09 10.62 13.92
CA LYS A 77 2.92 11.61 14.62
C LYS A 77 3.50 12.60 13.64
N TYR A 78 3.49 13.87 14.02
CA TYR A 78 4.20 14.95 13.35
C TYR A 78 5.53 15.17 14.07
N ILE A 79 6.64 15.11 13.34
CA ILE A 79 7.99 15.04 13.90
C ILE A 79 8.89 15.97 13.12
N LEU A 80 9.79 16.66 13.78
CA LEU A 80 10.87 17.36 13.09
C LEU A 80 11.79 16.36 12.41
N TYR A 81 12.14 16.61 11.16
CA TYR A 81 13.02 15.70 10.40
C TYR A 81 14.36 15.46 11.09
N GLY A 82 14.95 16.51 11.69
CA GLY A 82 16.17 16.40 12.48
C GLY A 82 16.03 15.50 13.71
N ASP A 83 14.87 15.47 14.36
CA ASP A 83 14.63 14.59 15.51
C ASP A 83 14.39 13.15 15.07
N LEU A 84 13.77 12.96 13.90
CA LEU A 84 13.62 11.64 13.29
C LEU A 84 15.02 11.03 12.98
N LEU A 85 15.94 11.83 12.43
CA LEU A 85 17.28 11.37 12.05
C LEU A 85 18.19 11.05 13.26
N LYS A 86 17.96 11.68 14.42
CA LYS A 86 18.74 11.44 15.65
C LYS A 86 18.43 10.10 16.31
N ASN A 87 17.28 9.49 15.98
CA ASN A 87 16.79 8.27 16.60
C ASN A 87 16.83 7.11 15.60
N ASN A 88 17.62 6.07 15.91
CA ASN A 88 17.64 4.85 15.08
C ASN A 88 16.38 3.99 15.22
N ARG A 89 15.55 4.24 16.23
CA ARG A 89 14.32 3.50 16.51
C ARG A 89 13.19 4.47 16.85
N PHE A 90 12.05 4.26 16.23
CA PHE A 90 10.88 5.09 16.42
C PHE A 90 9.69 4.24 16.85
N LEU A 91 9.16 4.51 18.04
CA LEU A 91 8.07 3.73 18.63
C LEU A 91 6.72 4.33 18.25
N LEU A 92 5.84 3.51 17.66
CA LEU A 92 4.46 3.85 17.36
C LEU A 92 3.51 3.02 18.22
N ALA A 93 2.50 3.68 18.81
CA ALA A 93 1.42 2.98 19.49
C ALA A 93 0.37 2.54 18.45
N PRO A 94 -0.22 1.34 18.59
CA PRO A 94 -1.36 0.96 17.77
C PRO A 94 -2.51 1.96 17.92
N SER A 95 -3.14 2.33 16.80
CA SER A 95 -4.43 3.03 16.83
C SER A 95 -5.52 2.01 17.14
N TYR A 96 -6.33 2.29 18.15
CA TYR A 96 -7.45 1.42 18.49
C TYR A 96 -8.54 1.56 17.41
N TYR A 97 -8.72 0.49 16.62
CA TYR A 97 -9.91 0.31 15.82
C TYR A 97 -10.85 -0.63 16.55
N GLU A 98 -12.15 -0.37 16.49
CA GLU A 98 -13.15 -1.28 17.04
C GLU A 98 -12.94 -2.67 16.42
N ASN A 99 -12.75 -3.67 17.28
CA ASN A 99 -12.65 -5.06 16.82
C ASN A 99 -13.99 -5.43 16.18
N LEU A 100 -13.94 -6.00 14.97
CA LEU A 100 -15.09 -6.67 14.38
C LEU A 100 -15.53 -7.77 15.36
N GLU A 101 -16.82 -7.78 15.71
CA GLU A 101 -17.37 -8.83 16.57
C GLU A 101 -17.14 -10.20 15.90
N GLU A 102 -16.61 -11.14 16.67
CA GLU A 102 -16.39 -12.50 16.20
C GLU A 102 -17.74 -13.17 15.94
N VAL A 103 -18.03 -13.49 14.69
CA VAL A 103 -19.24 -14.24 14.32
C VAL A 103 -19.00 -15.72 14.63
N VAL A 104 -19.46 -16.18 15.79
CA VAL A 104 -19.39 -17.59 16.18
C VAL A 104 -20.43 -18.38 15.38
N ILE A 105 -19.97 -19.15 14.39
CA ILE A 105 -20.81 -20.03 13.59
C ILE A 105 -20.70 -21.47 14.14
N THR A 106 -21.81 -22.02 14.60
CA THR A 106 -21.91 -23.35 15.24
C THR A 106 -22.25 -24.49 14.28
N SER A 107 -22.43 -24.21 12.97
CA SER A 107 -22.75 -25.19 11.93
C SER A 107 -21.68 -25.23 10.83
N GLU A 108 -21.73 -26.22 9.90
CA GLU A 108 -20.87 -26.21 8.72
C GLU A 108 -20.97 -24.88 7.98
N LYS A 109 -19.83 -24.19 7.82
CA LYS A 109 -19.77 -22.92 7.13
C LYS A 109 -20.25 -23.09 5.68
N PRO A 110 -21.18 -22.27 5.19
CA PRO A 110 -21.55 -22.29 3.77
C PRO A 110 -20.33 -22.09 2.86
N ARG A 111 -20.45 -22.57 1.64
CA ARG A 111 -19.33 -22.60 0.68
C ARG A 111 -18.90 -21.20 0.22
N TYR A 112 -19.81 -20.26 0.20
CA TYR A 112 -19.54 -18.93 -0.35
C TYR A 112 -19.45 -17.91 0.77
N LEU A 113 -18.56 -16.94 0.59
CA LEU A 113 -18.32 -15.86 1.52
C LEU A 113 -18.40 -14.53 0.79
N LYS A 114 -19.20 -13.61 1.32
CA LYS A 114 -19.17 -12.20 0.92
C LYS A 114 -18.33 -11.45 1.93
N ILE A 115 -17.35 -10.70 1.46
CA ILE A 115 -16.55 -9.77 2.27
C ILE A 115 -16.91 -8.37 1.81
N THR A 116 -17.41 -7.54 2.73
CA THR A 116 -17.65 -6.12 2.48
C THR A 116 -16.57 -5.31 3.16
N GLY A 117 -16.09 -4.26 2.50
CA GLY A 117 -15.09 -3.39 3.09
C GLY A 117 -14.94 -2.06 2.37
N TYR A 118 -14.20 -1.18 3.03
CA TYR A 118 -13.76 0.09 2.49
C TYR A 118 -12.43 -0.09 1.77
N TYR A 119 -12.32 0.47 0.58
CA TYR A 119 -11.06 0.55 -0.13
C TYR A 119 -10.62 1.99 -0.34
N LEU A 120 -9.32 2.19 -0.41
CA LEU A 120 -8.74 3.41 -0.95
C LEU A 120 -7.56 3.07 -1.87
N SER A 121 -7.32 3.93 -2.84
CA SER A 121 -6.17 3.85 -3.72
C SER A 121 -5.72 5.26 -4.10
N TYR A 122 -4.42 5.51 -4.08
CA TYR A 122 -3.89 6.76 -4.60
C TYR A 122 -2.60 6.54 -5.37
N GLN A 123 -2.38 7.42 -6.33
CA GLN A 123 -1.21 7.40 -7.20
C GLN A 123 -0.45 8.71 -7.10
N LEU A 124 0.87 8.61 -6.99
CA LEU A 124 1.76 9.74 -7.11
C LEU A 124 2.59 9.62 -8.38
N ILE A 125 2.81 10.75 -9.04
CA ILE A 125 3.75 10.87 -10.15
C ILE A 125 4.73 11.98 -9.79
N ASP A 126 6.03 11.69 -9.87
CA ASP A 126 7.08 12.60 -9.42
C ASP A 126 6.80 13.15 -8.01
N ASN A 127 6.32 12.26 -7.11
CA ASN A 127 5.95 12.52 -5.71
C ASN A 127 4.75 13.47 -5.51
N LYS A 128 3.99 13.78 -6.55
CA LYS A 128 2.76 14.57 -6.43
C LYS A 128 1.53 13.68 -6.55
N PRO A 129 0.57 13.75 -5.62
CA PRO A 129 -0.70 13.06 -5.74
C PRO A 129 -1.40 13.45 -7.03
N GLN A 130 -1.71 12.45 -7.87
CA GLN A 130 -2.27 12.65 -9.19
C GLN A 130 -3.70 12.11 -9.30
N SER A 131 -3.98 10.99 -8.66
CA SER A 131 -5.33 10.42 -8.58
C SER A 131 -5.56 9.78 -7.21
N PHE A 132 -6.81 9.79 -6.81
CA PHE A 132 -7.30 9.13 -5.61
C PHE A 132 -8.65 8.50 -5.92
N SER A 133 -8.91 7.33 -5.32
CA SER A 133 -10.22 6.68 -5.34
C SER A 133 -10.46 6.01 -4.02
N ASP A 134 -11.70 6.08 -3.55
CA ASP A 134 -12.15 5.32 -2.40
C ASP A 134 -13.60 4.86 -2.59
N GLY A 135 -14.02 3.89 -1.77
CA GLY A 135 -15.37 3.38 -1.87
C GLY A 135 -15.66 2.18 -0.98
N ILE A 136 -16.88 1.67 -1.15
CA ILE A 136 -17.34 0.43 -0.51
C ILE A 136 -17.43 -0.65 -1.60
N ILE A 137 -16.80 -1.79 -1.33
CA ILE A 137 -16.76 -2.92 -2.26
C ILE A 137 -17.14 -4.22 -1.54
N GLU A 138 -17.80 -5.10 -2.27
CA GLU A 138 -18.13 -6.46 -1.85
C GLU A 138 -17.36 -7.45 -2.73
N TYR A 139 -16.69 -8.42 -2.12
CA TYR A 139 -16.07 -9.56 -2.81
C TYR A 139 -16.85 -10.81 -2.55
N PHE A 140 -17.10 -11.60 -3.61
CA PHE A 140 -17.75 -12.91 -3.54
C PHE A 140 -16.71 -14.01 -3.75
N ILE A 141 -16.56 -14.88 -2.76
CA ILE A 141 -15.45 -15.84 -2.67
C ILE A 141 -15.99 -17.27 -2.57
N ASP A 142 -15.45 -18.18 -3.37
CA ASP A 142 -15.61 -19.64 -3.17
C ASP A 142 -14.56 -20.11 -2.16
N THR A 143 -14.97 -20.35 -0.92
CA THR A 143 -14.05 -20.73 0.16
C THR A 143 -13.39 -22.09 -0.04
N LYS A 144 -14.05 -23.02 -0.77
CA LYS A 144 -13.44 -24.33 -1.09
C LYS A 144 -12.32 -24.24 -2.11
N LYS A 145 -12.43 -23.29 -3.05
CA LYS A 145 -11.40 -23.04 -4.08
C LYS A 145 -10.46 -21.92 -3.68
N SER A 146 -10.73 -21.22 -2.58
CA SER A 146 -10.04 -19.99 -2.16
C SER A 146 -9.90 -19.01 -3.32
N LYS A 147 -11.00 -18.75 -4.04
CA LYS A 147 -11.00 -17.95 -5.27
C LYS A 147 -12.04 -16.85 -5.20
N ILE A 148 -11.65 -15.62 -5.51
CA ILE A 148 -12.59 -14.54 -5.78
C ILE A 148 -13.34 -14.86 -7.07
N MET A 149 -14.64 -14.95 -6.96
CA MET A 149 -15.53 -15.25 -8.09
C MET A 149 -15.96 -13.97 -8.80
N ASP A 150 -16.30 -12.96 -8.00
CA ASP A 150 -16.80 -11.69 -8.49
C ASP A 150 -16.66 -10.58 -7.44
N PHE A 151 -16.96 -9.34 -7.82
CA PHE A 151 -17.00 -8.19 -6.93
C PHE A 151 -18.11 -7.22 -7.34
N ASN A 152 -18.56 -6.41 -6.38
CA ASN A 152 -19.59 -5.39 -6.57
C ASN A 152 -19.15 -4.09 -5.90
N ILE A 153 -19.03 -3.01 -6.67
CA ILE A 153 -18.72 -1.67 -6.16
C ILE A 153 -20.03 -1.00 -5.76
N LYS A 154 -20.25 -0.89 -4.45
CA LYS A 154 -21.46 -0.28 -3.90
C LYS A 154 -21.45 1.23 -4.03
N GLU A 155 -20.33 1.83 -3.65
CA GLU A 155 -20.11 3.26 -3.66
C GLU A 155 -18.66 3.54 -4.05
N SER A 156 -18.43 4.63 -4.77
CA SER A 156 -17.08 5.03 -5.19
C SER A 156 -16.97 6.52 -5.42
N ARG A 157 -15.80 7.09 -5.07
CA ARG A 157 -15.38 8.44 -5.44
C ARG A 157 -14.05 8.37 -6.17
N ILE A 158 -13.90 9.18 -7.21
CA ILE A 158 -12.65 9.30 -7.96
C ILE A 158 -12.27 10.76 -8.08
N PHE A 159 -11.06 11.09 -7.68
CA PHE A 159 -10.48 12.43 -7.78
C PHE A 159 -9.24 12.39 -8.67
N LYS A 160 -9.03 13.45 -9.47
CA LYS A 160 -7.85 13.61 -10.32
C LYS A 160 -7.36 15.05 -10.33
N ASP A 161 -6.05 15.23 -10.27
CA ASP A 161 -5.42 16.51 -10.57
C ASP A 161 -5.25 16.64 -12.09
N ARG A 162 -6.28 17.21 -12.74
CA ARG A 162 -6.29 17.41 -14.21
C ARG A 162 -5.23 18.42 -14.64
N ASN A 163 -4.95 19.43 -13.82
CA ASN A 163 -3.98 20.46 -14.15
C ASN A 163 -2.59 19.85 -14.21
N TYR A 164 -2.23 19.06 -13.20
CA TYR A 164 -0.94 18.37 -13.18
C TYR A 164 -0.82 17.32 -14.30
N ILE A 165 -1.87 16.55 -14.60
CA ILE A 165 -1.88 15.61 -15.73
C ILE A 165 -1.63 16.36 -17.05
N ASN A 166 -2.29 17.52 -17.25
CA ASN A 166 -2.11 18.30 -18.46
C ASN A 166 -0.72 18.94 -18.58
N GLU A 167 -0.12 19.33 -17.46
CA GLU A 167 1.28 19.78 -17.39
C GLU A 167 2.23 18.64 -17.77
N LEU A 168 2.06 17.45 -17.19
CA LEU A 168 2.85 16.26 -17.52
C LEU A 168 2.74 15.89 -19.00
N LYS A 169 1.53 15.95 -19.59
CA LYS A 169 1.36 15.69 -21.02
C LYS A 169 2.11 16.67 -21.93
N LYS A 170 2.35 17.90 -21.47
CA LYS A 170 3.14 18.90 -22.20
C LYS A 170 4.63 18.73 -21.99
N THR A 171 5.06 18.46 -20.77
CA THR A 171 6.48 18.42 -20.37
C THR A 171 7.12 17.05 -20.56
N LYS A 172 6.36 15.97 -20.33
CA LYS A 172 6.83 14.56 -20.41
C LYS A 172 5.85 13.67 -21.20
N PRO A 173 5.49 14.00 -22.46
CA PRO A 173 4.44 13.31 -23.20
C PRO A 173 4.72 11.82 -23.41
N LYS A 174 5.99 11.43 -23.59
CA LYS A 174 6.36 10.04 -23.79
C LYS A 174 6.28 9.23 -22.51
N ALA A 175 6.69 9.83 -21.39
CA ALA A 175 6.59 9.21 -20.08
C ALA A 175 5.12 9.03 -19.68
N VAL A 176 4.27 10.06 -19.86
CA VAL A 176 2.84 9.97 -19.57
C VAL A 176 2.14 8.92 -20.45
N SER A 177 2.57 8.73 -21.69
CA SER A 177 2.01 7.67 -22.56
C SER A 177 2.19 6.25 -22.00
N MET A 178 3.07 6.07 -21.03
CA MET A 178 3.31 4.78 -20.36
C MET A 178 2.32 4.49 -19.22
N LEU A 179 1.65 5.53 -18.73
CA LEU A 179 0.67 5.37 -17.65
C LEU A 179 -0.67 4.81 -18.14
N GLY A 180 -0.81 4.65 -19.46
CA GLY A 180 -2.07 4.24 -20.09
C GLY A 180 -3.13 5.36 -20.08
N SER A 181 -4.24 5.15 -20.78
CA SER A 181 -5.40 6.07 -20.76
C SER A 181 -6.14 6.02 -19.40
N ASN A 182 -5.92 4.98 -18.65
CA ASN A 182 -6.59 4.69 -17.40
C ASN A 182 -5.58 4.79 -16.26
N LEU A 183 -5.42 5.99 -15.74
CA LEU A 183 -4.95 6.19 -14.38
C LEU A 183 -6.08 5.71 -13.46
N LEU A 184 -6.41 4.42 -13.56
CA LEU A 184 -7.47 3.82 -12.76
C LEU A 184 -6.90 3.40 -11.43
N PRO A 185 -7.56 3.80 -10.38
CA PRO A 185 -7.02 3.67 -9.05
C PRO A 185 -7.06 2.26 -8.50
N PHE A 186 -7.82 1.29 -9.07
CA PHE A 186 -8.09 0.15 -8.23
C PHE A 186 -8.41 -1.16 -8.97
N SER A 187 -7.77 -2.25 -8.55
CA SER A 187 -8.24 -3.63 -8.74
C SER A 187 -7.63 -4.54 -7.68
N PHE A 188 -8.38 -4.88 -6.65
CA PHE A 188 -8.00 -5.90 -5.66
C PHE A 188 -8.35 -7.32 -6.09
N LYS A 189 -8.95 -7.50 -7.25
CA LYS A 189 -9.46 -8.81 -7.69
C LYS A 189 -8.39 -9.91 -7.69
N GLU A 190 -7.14 -9.54 -7.91
CA GLU A 190 -6.02 -10.48 -8.04
C GLU A 190 -5.13 -10.52 -6.80
N GLU A 191 -5.39 -9.70 -5.79
CA GLU A 191 -4.43 -9.39 -4.75
C GLU A 191 -4.79 -9.86 -3.35
N ILE A 192 -5.92 -10.51 -3.16
CA ILE A 192 -6.15 -11.30 -1.96
C ILE A 192 -5.40 -12.62 -2.16
N LEU A 193 -4.22 -12.68 -1.59
CA LEU A 193 -3.17 -13.67 -1.89
C LEU A 193 -3.41 -15.07 -1.32
N LEU A 194 -4.54 -15.31 -0.70
CA LEU A 194 -4.82 -16.55 0.03
C LEU A 194 -4.60 -17.84 -0.75
N ASN A 195 -4.73 -17.83 -2.07
CA ASN A 195 -4.44 -19.01 -2.88
C ASN A 195 -2.96 -19.29 -3.00
N GLU A 196 -2.16 -18.26 -3.03
CA GLU A 196 -0.72 -18.40 -3.11
C GLU A 196 -0.16 -18.86 -1.77
N TRP A 197 -0.83 -18.56 -0.66
CA TRP A 197 -0.42 -18.92 0.67
C TRP A 197 -0.41 -20.41 0.98
N LYS A 198 -1.45 -21.12 0.56
CA LYS A 198 -1.55 -22.56 0.82
C LYS A 198 -0.47 -23.37 0.12
N ASN A 199 0.12 -22.80 -0.93
CA ASN A 199 1.18 -23.43 -1.71
C ASN A 199 2.57 -22.90 -1.32
N ARG A 200 2.68 -22.01 -0.33
CA ARG A 200 3.91 -21.29 0.03
C ARG A 200 4.82 -21.97 1.02
N ASP A 201 4.56 -23.19 1.43
CA ASP A 201 5.54 -23.95 2.15
C ASP A 201 6.84 -24.04 1.34
N GLN A 202 7.81 -23.21 1.68
CA GLN A 202 9.24 -23.26 1.31
C GLN A 202 9.60 -23.17 -0.18
N THR A 203 8.69 -23.50 -1.11
CA THR A 203 9.01 -23.60 -2.55
C THR A 203 8.84 -22.31 -3.34
N PHE A 204 8.22 -21.28 -2.77
CA PHE A 204 7.90 -20.07 -3.52
C PHE A 204 9.13 -19.18 -3.80
N SER A 205 10.11 -19.16 -2.90
CA SER A 205 11.37 -18.45 -3.10
C SER A 205 12.22 -19.04 -4.23
N GLU A 206 12.08 -20.35 -4.51
CA GLU A 206 12.82 -21.03 -5.57
C GLU A 206 12.17 -20.87 -6.96
N MET A 207 10.85 -20.63 -7.04
CA MET A 207 10.13 -20.56 -8.32
C MET A 207 10.31 -19.26 -9.10
N LEU A 208 10.67 -18.15 -8.46
CA LEU A 208 10.66 -16.85 -9.11
C LEU A 208 12.02 -16.27 -9.46
N ASP A 209 13.14 -16.91 -9.13
CA ASP A 209 14.50 -16.31 -9.24
C ASP A 209 14.56 -14.90 -8.56
N GLU A 210 13.68 -14.64 -7.61
CA GLU A 210 13.42 -13.32 -7.05
C GLU A 210 13.69 -13.32 -5.55
N VAL A 211 14.46 -12.34 -5.09
CA VAL A 211 14.67 -12.11 -3.66
C VAL A 211 13.41 -11.47 -3.10
N TRP A 212 12.53 -12.26 -2.51
CA TRP A 212 11.45 -11.75 -1.69
C TRP A 212 11.62 -12.24 -0.25
N VAL A 213 11.22 -11.39 0.68
CA VAL A 213 11.18 -11.73 2.10
C VAL A 213 9.72 -11.82 2.48
N GLY A 214 9.23 -13.04 2.74
CA GLY A 214 7.93 -13.26 3.35
C GLY A 214 8.11 -13.42 4.85
N ASN A 215 7.37 -12.69 5.66
CA ASN A 215 7.35 -12.80 7.11
C ASN A 215 5.92 -12.96 7.61
N ILE A 216 5.75 -13.88 8.58
CA ILE A 216 4.51 -14.02 9.34
C ILE A 216 4.84 -13.59 10.76
N ASP A 217 4.30 -12.45 11.16
CA ASP A 217 4.39 -11.98 12.53
C ASP A 217 3.08 -12.33 13.26
N ASN A 218 3.20 -13.14 14.31
CA ASN A 218 2.07 -13.44 15.19
C ASN A 218 1.99 -12.36 16.26
N GLU A 219 0.95 -11.55 16.21
CA GLU A 219 0.64 -10.53 17.20
C GLU A 219 -0.31 -11.09 18.27
N ASN A 220 -0.45 -10.41 19.41
CA ASN A 220 -1.34 -10.85 20.51
C ASN A 220 -2.82 -10.91 20.07
N ASP A 221 -3.20 -10.18 19.02
CA ASP A 221 -4.57 -10.02 18.52
C ASP A 221 -4.72 -10.48 17.05
N GLY A 222 -3.82 -11.33 16.55
CA GLY A 222 -3.87 -11.84 15.20
C GLY A 222 -2.51 -12.13 14.58
N SER A 223 -2.46 -12.16 13.27
CA SER A 223 -1.24 -12.34 12.49
C SER A 223 -1.17 -11.34 11.34
N THR A 224 0.04 -10.98 10.99
CA THR A 224 0.33 -10.15 9.83
C THR A 224 1.25 -10.91 8.87
N LEU A 225 0.84 -11.01 7.61
CA LEU A 225 1.70 -11.43 6.54
C LEU A 225 2.23 -10.24 5.78
N THR A 226 3.51 -10.19 5.62
CA THR A 226 4.19 -9.22 4.75
C THR A 226 4.97 -9.95 3.68
N ILE A 227 4.77 -9.56 2.41
CA ILE A 227 5.55 -10.02 1.28
C ILE A 227 6.19 -8.81 0.63
N GLU A 228 7.49 -8.82 0.55
CA GLU A 228 8.27 -7.80 -0.10
C GLU A 228 9.00 -8.42 -1.29
N TYR A 229 8.55 -8.09 -2.50
CA TYR A 229 9.11 -8.64 -3.74
C TYR A 229 10.38 -7.90 -4.16
N TYR A 230 10.41 -6.58 -3.98
CA TYR A 230 11.54 -5.74 -4.34
C TYR A 230 11.75 -4.68 -3.26
N THR A 231 13.01 -4.34 -3.01
CA THR A 231 13.40 -3.29 -2.08
C THR A 231 14.29 -2.27 -2.79
N PRO A 232 14.46 -1.05 -2.24
CA PRO A 232 15.39 -0.07 -2.78
C PRO A 232 16.83 -0.59 -2.91
N GLU A 233 17.23 -1.55 -2.07
CA GLU A 233 18.55 -2.19 -2.08
C GLU A 233 18.65 -3.28 -3.15
N ASN A 234 17.50 -3.87 -3.54
CA ASN A 234 17.42 -4.94 -4.54
C ASN A 234 16.31 -4.67 -5.56
N PRO A 235 16.43 -3.62 -6.39
CA PRO A 235 15.42 -3.24 -7.37
C PRO A 235 15.44 -4.18 -8.58
N ARG A 236 14.28 -4.33 -9.22
CA ARG A 236 14.17 -5.06 -10.50
C ARG A 236 14.10 -4.11 -11.69
N THR A 237 14.92 -4.35 -12.69
CA THR A 237 14.82 -3.63 -13.97
C THR A 237 14.14 -4.51 -15.03
N VAL A 238 13.07 -3.96 -15.63
CA VAL A 238 12.38 -4.56 -16.78
C VAL A 238 12.46 -3.60 -17.96
N SER A 239 12.79 -4.13 -19.15
CA SER A 239 12.82 -3.32 -20.38
C SER A 239 11.98 -3.99 -21.46
N LEU A 240 11.02 -3.25 -22.01
CA LEU A 240 10.14 -3.73 -23.07
C LEU A 240 9.76 -2.59 -24.02
N LEU A 241 9.93 -2.81 -25.31
CA LEU A 241 9.52 -1.86 -26.39
C LEU A 241 10.02 -0.41 -26.16
N GLY A 242 11.26 -0.26 -25.69
CA GLY A 242 11.86 1.05 -25.43
C GLY A 242 11.36 1.75 -24.15
N LEU A 243 10.60 1.04 -23.34
CA LEU A 243 10.27 1.40 -21.98
C LEU A 243 11.22 0.67 -21.03
N LYS A 244 11.91 1.40 -20.17
CA LYS A 244 12.66 0.88 -19.03
C LYS A 244 11.89 1.19 -17.75
N THR A 245 11.65 0.18 -16.94
CA THR A 245 11.02 0.32 -15.61
C THR A 245 11.98 -0.27 -14.58
N VAL A 246 12.35 0.53 -13.59
CA VAL A 246 13.06 0.08 -12.40
C VAL A 246 12.04 0.04 -11.28
N ILE A 247 11.66 -1.16 -10.84
CA ILE A 247 10.78 -1.37 -9.69
C ILE A 247 11.69 -1.35 -8.48
N ASP A 248 11.54 -0.34 -7.64
CA ASP A 248 12.37 -0.14 -6.46
C ASP A 248 11.69 -0.56 -5.16
N HIS A 249 10.36 -0.67 -5.15
CA HIS A 249 9.65 -1.24 -4.01
C HIS A 249 8.33 -1.90 -4.45
N HIS A 250 8.07 -3.11 -3.96
CA HIS A 250 6.79 -3.78 -4.09
C HIS A 250 6.52 -4.61 -2.85
N LEU A 251 5.57 -4.14 -2.04
CA LEU A 251 5.21 -4.72 -0.76
C LEU A 251 3.70 -5.02 -0.75
N ILE A 252 3.34 -6.19 -0.23
CA ILE A 252 1.95 -6.56 0.07
C ILE A 252 1.89 -7.01 1.53
N GLN A 253 0.88 -6.54 2.24
CA GLN A 253 0.64 -6.88 3.63
C GLN A 253 -0.82 -7.29 3.82
N GLU A 254 -1.04 -8.42 4.47
CA GLU A 254 -2.36 -8.90 4.87
C GLU A 254 -2.39 -9.05 6.40
N LYS A 255 -3.47 -8.56 7.01
CA LYS A 255 -3.69 -8.68 8.46
C LYS A 255 -4.89 -9.57 8.73
N PHE A 256 -4.76 -10.40 9.74
CA PHE A 256 -5.75 -11.38 10.16
C PHE A 256 -6.10 -11.20 11.63
N SER A 257 -7.33 -11.54 12.02
CA SER A 257 -7.79 -11.48 13.42
C SER A 257 -7.39 -12.70 14.26
N SER A 258 -6.66 -13.64 13.68
CA SER A 258 -6.13 -14.80 14.40
C SER A 258 -4.76 -15.19 13.90
N ASN A 259 -4.04 -16.00 14.70
CA ASN A 259 -2.72 -16.55 14.34
C ASN A 259 -2.80 -17.65 13.26
N GLU A 260 -4.01 -18.06 12.87
CA GLU A 260 -4.23 -18.93 11.73
C GLU A 260 -4.84 -18.10 10.59
N PRO A 261 -4.03 -17.64 9.59
CA PRO A 261 -4.53 -16.86 8.47
C PRO A 261 -5.58 -17.62 7.67
N LYS A 262 -6.79 -17.06 7.59
CA LYS A 262 -7.91 -17.58 6.79
C LYS A 262 -8.65 -16.42 6.14
N ILE A 263 -9.33 -16.66 5.01
CA ILE A 263 -10.06 -15.63 4.29
C ILE A 263 -11.16 -15.00 5.14
N ASP A 264 -11.75 -15.76 6.03
CA ASP A 264 -12.86 -15.35 6.89
C ASP A 264 -12.41 -14.65 8.19
N ASN A 265 -11.11 -14.44 8.34
CA ASN A 265 -10.56 -13.66 9.45
C ASN A 265 -9.58 -12.56 8.99
N ILE A 266 -9.56 -12.25 7.69
CA ILE A 266 -8.77 -11.14 7.16
C ILE A 266 -9.34 -9.80 7.64
N LYS A 267 -8.50 -8.91 8.16
CA LYS A 267 -8.87 -7.56 8.60
C LYS A 267 -8.59 -6.51 7.54
N SER A 268 -7.43 -6.60 6.92
CA SER A 268 -7.03 -5.64 5.88
C SER A 268 -6.01 -6.21 4.91
N VAL A 269 -5.94 -5.60 3.74
CA VAL A 269 -4.90 -5.83 2.73
C VAL A 269 -4.33 -4.47 2.35
N THR A 270 -3.02 -4.34 2.34
CA THR A 270 -2.29 -3.16 1.87
C THR A 270 -1.32 -3.56 0.78
N LYS A 271 -1.26 -2.77 -0.29
CA LYS A 271 -0.26 -2.89 -1.35
C LYS A 271 0.42 -1.57 -1.57
N TYR A 272 1.73 -1.59 -1.59
CA TYR A 272 2.56 -0.47 -1.99
C TYR A 272 3.46 -0.88 -3.17
N PHE A 273 3.54 -0.01 -4.17
CA PHE A 273 4.36 -0.21 -5.34
C PHE A 273 5.03 1.11 -5.74
N SER A 274 6.34 1.09 -5.96
CA SER A 274 7.06 2.23 -6.53
C SER A 274 8.00 1.82 -7.65
N SER A 275 8.17 2.70 -8.65
CA SER A 275 9.05 2.48 -9.79
C SER A 275 9.50 3.78 -10.45
N GLU A 276 10.73 3.80 -10.95
CA GLU A 276 11.16 4.76 -11.95
C GLU A 276 10.85 4.20 -13.35
N ARG A 277 10.18 4.99 -14.19
CA ARG A 277 9.87 4.63 -15.58
C ARG A 277 10.54 5.60 -16.54
N GLU A 278 11.21 5.08 -17.55
CA GLU A 278 11.91 5.86 -18.56
C GLU A 278 11.51 5.45 -19.97
N LYS A 279 11.17 6.42 -20.81
CA LYS A 279 10.92 6.24 -22.24
C LYS A 279 11.51 7.37 -23.05
N LYS A 280 12.45 7.04 -23.97
CA LYS A 280 13.13 8.01 -24.85
C LYS A 280 13.73 9.20 -24.08
N GLY A 281 14.32 8.93 -22.92
CA GLY A 281 14.99 9.94 -22.08
C GLY A 281 14.06 10.74 -21.15
N GLU A 282 12.75 10.57 -21.25
CA GLU A 282 11.80 11.14 -20.27
C GLU A 282 11.60 10.17 -19.12
N LYS A 283 11.76 10.64 -17.88
CA LYS A 283 11.63 9.86 -16.66
C LYS A 283 10.48 10.36 -15.81
N ILE A 284 9.80 9.43 -15.16
CA ILE A 284 8.83 9.68 -14.09
C ILE A 284 9.05 8.69 -12.95
N ASN A 285 8.83 9.15 -11.72
CA ASN A 285 8.64 8.29 -10.56
C ASN A 285 7.16 8.01 -10.43
N TYR A 286 6.80 6.76 -10.27
CA TYR A 286 5.42 6.30 -10.13
C TYR A 286 5.28 5.55 -8.82
N GLU A 287 4.31 5.94 -8.01
CA GLU A 287 3.96 5.27 -6.77
C GLU A 287 2.46 4.96 -6.74
N LEU A 288 2.12 3.80 -6.24
CA LEU A 288 0.74 3.33 -6.05
C LEU A 288 0.59 2.77 -4.65
N GLU A 289 -0.42 3.24 -3.96
CA GLU A 289 -0.91 2.69 -2.71
C GLU A 289 -2.33 2.20 -2.87
N GLN A 290 -2.60 1.01 -2.35
CA GLN A 290 -3.95 0.44 -2.32
C GLN A 290 -4.18 -0.21 -0.97
N ASP A 291 -5.28 0.15 -0.32
CA ASP A 291 -5.70 -0.44 0.95
C ASP A 291 -7.13 -0.95 0.85
N PHE A 292 -7.40 -2.05 1.52
CA PHE A 292 -8.73 -2.61 1.73
C PHE A 292 -8.91 -2.95 3.20
N PHE A 293 -9.96 -2.44 3.81
CA PHE A 293 -10.30 -2.65 5.22
C PHE A 293 -11.64 -3.36 5.30
N VAL A 294 -11.64 -4.55 5.86
CA VAL A 294 -12.86 -5.36 5.99
C VAL A 294 -13.78 -4.75 7.03
N SER A 295 -15.05 -4.59 6.70
CA SER A 295 -16.10 -4.14 7.60
C SER A 295 -17.06 -5.25 8.03
N SER A 296 -17.26 -6.26 7.17
CA SER A 296 -18.13 -7.40 7.53
C SER A 296 -17.89 -8.64 6.67
N PHE A 297 -18.30 -9.78 7.22
CA PHE A 297 -18.34 -11.07 6.56
C PHE A 297 -19.77 -11.60 6.54
N GLU A 298 -20.17 -12.22 5.44
CA GLU A 298 -21.47 -12.90 5.33
C GLU A 298 -21.30 -14.22 4.57
N TYR A 299 -21.61 -15.34 5.24
CA TYR A 299 -21.63 -16.65 4.59
C TYR A 299 -22.91 -16.84 3.80
N MET A 300 -22.79 -17.40 2.61
CA MET A 300 -23.87 -17.51 1.63
C MET A 300 -23.99 -18.93 1.09
N ASN A 301 -25.22 -19.38 0.87
CA ASN A 301 -25.49 -20.54 0.04
C ASN A 301 -25.50 -20.15 -1.45
N LYS A 302 -25.70 -21.14 -2.35
CA LYS A 302 -25.67 -20.92 -3.79
C LYS A 302 -26.78 -19.99 -4.31
N ASP A 303 -27.96 -20.06 -3.72
CA ASP A 303 -29.11 -19.24 -4.14
C ASP A 303 -28.94 -17.79 -3.70
N GLN A 304 -28.46 -17.59 -2.47
CA GLN A 304 -28.10 -16.26 -1.96
C GLN A 304 -26.98 -15.62 -2.81
N LEU A 305 -25.92 -16.39 -3.13
CA LEU A 305 -24.87 -15.91 -4.02
C LEU A 305 -25.43 -15.47 -5.37
N LYS A 306 -26.29 -16.29 -5.99
CA LYS A 306 -26.89 -15.95 -7.29
C LYS A 306 -27.66 -14.65 -7.20
N LEU A 307 -28.52 -14.49 -6.19
CA LEU A 307 -29.27 -13.24 -5.99
C LEU A 307 -28.35 -12.03 -5.79
N ALA A 308 -27.26 -12.20 -5.04
CA ALA A 308 -26.33 -11.11 -4.75
C ALA A 308 -25.45 -10.74 -5.96
N THR A 309 -25.32 -11.64 -6.94
CA THR A 309 -24.51 -11.41 -8.15
C THR A 309 -25.31 -11.16 -9.42
N ASP A 310 -26.66 -11.21 -9.35
CA ASP A 310 -27.53 -10.97 -10.52
C ASP A 310 -27.48 -9.50 -11.02
N ASP A 311 -27.17 -8.53 -10.13
CA ASP A 311 -27.10 -7.10 -10.45
C ASP A 311 -25.88 -6.45 -9.79
N ILE A 312 -24.66 -6.88 -10.22
CA ILE A 312 -23.42 -6.35 -9.71
C ILE A 312 -22.95 -5.14 -10.52
N ASN A 313 -22.47 -4.13 -9.80
CA ASN A 313 -21.81 -2.97 -10.38
C ASN A 313 -20.29 -3.15 -10.35
N GLN A 314 -19.67 -3.28 -11.51
CA GLN A 314 -18.21 -3.30 -11.67
C GLN A 314 -17.68 -2.00 -12.27
N ASP A 315 -18.53 -1.00 -12.44
CA ASP A 315 -18.12 0.31 -12.93
C ASP A 315 -17.34 1.06 -11.84
N THR A 316 -16.10 1.36 -12.15
CA THR A 316 -15.20 2.13 -11.27
C THR A 316 -15.43 3.64 -11.35
N SER A 317 -16.45 4.13 -12.07
CA SER A 317 -16.79 5.56 -12.08
C SER A 317 -17.36 6.03 -10.75
N THR A 318 -17.29 7.33 -10.50
CA THR A 318 -17.87 7.93 -9.28
C THR A 318 -19.38 7.63 -9.20
N ASN A 319 -19.77 6.97 -8.14
CA ASN A 319 -21.13 6.59 -7.83
C ASN A 319 -21.30 6.46 -6.31
N PHE A 320 -22.01 7.36 -5.65
CA PHE A 320 -22.27 7.30 -4.22
C PHE A 320 -23.62 7.91 -3.89
N SER A 321 -24.25 7.40 -2.86
CA SER A 321 -25.53 7.85 -2.32
C SER A 321 -25.45 8.26 -0.86
N SER A 322 -24.34 7.95 -0.19
CA SER A 322 -24.08 8.27 1.21
C SER A 322 -22.76 9.03 1.37
N ASP A 323 -22.56 9.60 2.55
CA ASP A 323 -21.27 10.21 2.93
C ASP A 323 -20.36 9.18 3.59
N PHE A 324 -20.22 7.97 2.99
CA PHE A 324 -19.46 6.84 3.56
C PHE A 324 -18.04 7.22 4.00
N TRP A 325 -17.40 8.14 3.30
CA TRP A 325 -16.02 8.57 3.59
C TRP A 325 -15.85 9.26 4.94
N THR A 326 -16.93 9.77 5.55
CA THR A 326 -16.84 10.41 6.87
C THR A 326 -16.48 9.41 7.96
N THR A 327 -16.91 8.15 7.80
CA THR A 327 -16.55 7.04 8.69
C THR A 327 -15.08 6.62 8.52
N TYR A 328 -14.55 6.75 7.29
CA TYR A 328 -13.24 6.21 6.93
C TYR A 328 -12.15 7.27 6.72
N GLN A 329 -12.41 8.54 7.05
CA GLN A 329 -11.45 9.62 6.81
C GLN A 329 -10.10 9.42 7.52
N ASN A 330 -10.06 8.71 8.66
CA ASN A 330 -8.83 8.40 9.38
C ASN A 330 -7.93 7.40 8.65
N PHE A 331 -8.44 6.70 7.65
CA PHE A 331 -7.66 5.81 6.79
C PHE A 331 -6.94 6.54 5.66
N ILE A 332 -7.28 7.81 5.42
CA ILE A 332 -6.67 8.61 4.36
C ILE A 332 -5.50 9.39 4.97
N PRO A 333 -4.28 9.30 4.42
CA PRO A 333 -3.16 10.09 4.88
C PRO A 333 -3.50 11.59 4.90
N PRO A 334 -3.19 12.34 5.98
CA PRO A 334 -3.61 13.75 6.13
C PRO A 334 -3.20 14.63 4.96
N ASN A 335 -2.02 14.39 4.39
CA ASN A 335 -1.52 15.15 3.25
C ASN A 335 -2.27 14.85 1.97
N ILE A 336 -2.68 13.58 1.76
CA ILE A 336 -3.55 13.19 0.64
C ILE A 336 -4.93 13.82 0.85
N GLN A 337 -5.48 13.75 2.06
CA GLN A 337 -6.78 14.34 2.40
C GLN A 337 -6.80 15.85 2.10
N ARG A 338 -5.75 16.60 2.48
CA ARG A 338 -5.62 18.03 2.14
C ARG A 338 -5.63 18.28 0.63
N LYS A 339 -4.88 17.46 -0.15
CA LYS A 339 -4.82 17.56 -1.62
C LYS A 339 -6.16 17.25 -2.29
N LEU A 340 -6.94 16.31 -1.77
CA LEU A 340 -8.27 15.97 -2.31
C LEU A 340 -9.19 17.21 -2.34
N TYR A 341 -9.13 18.06 -1.33
CA TYR A 341 -10.02 19.21 -1.22
C TYR A 341 -9.51 20.47 -1.92
N HIS A 342 -8.20 20.58 -2.19
CA HIS A 342 -7.61 21.80 -2.73
C HIS A 342 -7.17 21.68 -4.20
N ASP A 343 -6.63 20.55 -4.59
CA ASP A 343 -5.93 20.41 -5.88
C ASP A 343 -6.58 19.39 -6.82
N MET A 344 -7.48 18.55 -6.32
CA MET A 344 -8.11 17.49 -7.13
C MET A 344 -9.58 17.77 -7.39
N GLU A 345 -10.05 17.37 -8.57
CA GLU A 345 -11.44 17.44 -8.98
C GLU A 345 -12.11 16.08 -8.84
N LEU A 346 -13.30 16.07 -8.25
CA LEU A 346 -14.17 14.88 -8.27
C LEU A 346 -14.62 14.60 -9.71
N ILE A 347 -14.28 13.45 -10.22
CA ILE A 347 -14.66 13.03 -11.58
C ILE A 347 -16.09 12.49 -11.53
N LYS A 348 -17.02 13.29 -12.02
CA LYS A 348 -18.42 12.86 -12.24
C LYS A 348 -18.53 12.15 -13.59
N LYS A 349 -19.51 11.25 -13.71
CA LYS A 349 -19.89 10.65 -15.01
C LYS A 349 -20.24 11.70 -16.04
#